data_2c155ab4004be028d41e7ef63f2e33b3
#
_entry.id   2c155ab4004be028d41e7ef63f2e33b3
#
_cell.length_a   1.000
_cell.length_b   1.000
_cell.length_c   1.000
_cell.angle_alpha   90.00
_cell.angle_beta   90.00
_cell.angle_gamma   90.00
#
_symmetry.space_group_name_H-M   'P 1'
#
loop_
_entity.id
_entity.type
_entity.pdbx_description
1 polymer ?
#
loop_
_entity_poly.entity_id
_entity_poly.type
_entity_poly.pdbx_seq_one_letter_code
_entity_poly.pdbx_strand_id
1 'polypeptide(L)'
;MAAISGKRATDERVTCLRIFADANGETHMEDVDIVLQPKQLFKDNPPLRLTDNFAASWYNICYVPSGMHEVDWHNPPQRLLVLWLTGEVEFETSDGNVRRLPAGSVVLAEDTTGKGHISRHPPEGQLVVHVAIADRQS
;
A
#
# COMPACT_ATOMS: atom_id res chain seq x y z
N MET A 1 16.20 -5.38 11.49
CA MET A 1 15.27 -5.69 10.40
C MET A 1 13.90 -5.97 11.01
N ALA A 2 12.86 -5.34 10.49
CA ALA A 2 11.51 -5.57 10.99
C ALA A 2 11.01 -6.96 10.61
N ALA A 3 10.19 -7.58 11.47
CA ALA A 3 9.52 -8.82 11.14
C ALA A 3 8.47 -8.57 10.04
N ILE A 4 8.21 -9.57 9.21
CA ILE A 4 7.16 -9.50 8.20
C ILE A 4 5.81 -9.50 8.91
N SER A 5 4.91 -8.60 8.49
CA SER A 5 3.52 -8.59 8.97
C SER A 5 2.82 -9.91 8.65
N GLY A 6 1.86 -10.29 9.48
CA GLY A 6 1.06 -11.49 9.29
C GLY A 6 0.15 -11.41 8.05
N LYS A 7 -0.81 -12.33 7.98
CA LYS A 7 -1.74 -12.42 6.85
C LYS A 7 -2.54 -11.14 6.68
N ARG A 8 -2.46 -10.56 5.48
CA ARG A 8 -3.05 -9.26 5.16
C ARG A 8 -4.41 -9.34 4.46
N ALA A 9 -4.85 -10.52 4.03
CA ALA A 9 -6.13 -10.67 3.35
C ALA A 9 -6.83 -11.97 3.74
N THR A 10 -8.14 -11.88 3.91
CA THR A 10 -9.06 -13.01 4.06
C THR A 10 -10.23 -12.78 3.11
N ASP A 11 -11.23 -13.65 3.12
CA ASP A 11 -12.47 -13.42 2.37
C ASP A 11 -13.36 -12.35 3.02
N GLU A 12 -13.04 -11.90 4.23
CA GLU A 12 -13.83 -10.90 4.96
C GLU A 12 -13.25 -9.51 4.89
N ARG A 13 -11.92 -9.39 4.78
CA ARG A 13 -11.25 -8.09 4.79
C ARG A 13 -9.86 -8.15 4.19
N VAL A 14 -9.39 -6.98 3.78
CA VAL A 14 -8.00 -6.74 3.40
C VAL A 14 -7.42 -5.74 4.38
N THR A 15 -6.30 -6.09 5.01
CA THR A 15 -5.57 -5.17 5.87
C THR A 15 -4.54 -4.42 5.03
N CYS A 16 -4.76 -3.12 4.84
CA CYS A 16 -3.85 -2.25 4.11
C CYS A 16 -2.93 -1.54 5.08
N LEU A 17 -1.69 -1.31 4.67
CA LEU A 17 -0.82 -0.37 5.37
C LEU A 17 -1.10 1.04 4.87
N ARG A 18 -1.43 1.95 5.75
CA ARG A 18 -1.59 3.37 5.44
C ARG A 18 -0.36 4.14 5.90
N ILE A 19 0.23 4.92 5.01
CA ILE A 19 1.32 5.85 5.31
C ILE A 19 0.76 7.25 5.16
N PHE A 20 0.88 8.09 6.21
CA PHE A 20 0.26 9.41 6.22
C PHE A 20 1.09 10.41 7.02
N ALA A 21 0.87 11.70 6.76
CA ALA A 21 1.51 12.77 7.52
C ALA A 21 0.50 13.42 8.48
N ASP A 22 0.98 13.77 9.67
CA ASP A 22 0.18 14.55 10.62
C ASP A 22 0.28 16.06 10.34
N ALA A 23 -0.38 16.86 11.16
CA ALA A 23 -0.42 18.31 10.97
C ALA A 23 0.96 18.98 11.09
N ASN A 24 1.92 18.32 11.73
CA ASN A 24 3.29 18.80 11.90
C ASN A 24 4.25 18.29 10.82
N GLY A 25 3.74 17.50 9.87
CA GLY A 25 4.55 16.92 8.81
C GLY A 25 5.29 15.64 9.20
N GLU A 26 5.12 15.16 10.43
CA GLU A 26 5.65 13.87 10.86
C GLU A 26 4.86 12.75 10.19
N THR A 27 5.54 11.71 9.71
CA THR A 27 4.88 10.60 9.03
C THR A 27 4.74 9.39 9.93
N HIS A 28 3.66 8.65 9.68
CA HIS A 28 3.23 7.52 10.51
C HIS A 28 2.72 6.39 9.62
N MET A 29 2.72 5.19 10.17
CA MET A 29 2.11 4.02 9.54
C MET A 29 1.05 3.42 10.46
N GLU A 30 -0.06 2.99 9.87
CA GLU A 30 -1.11 2.29 10.59
C GLU A 30 -1.76 1.23 9.69
N ASP A 31 -2.32 0.21 10.31
CA ASP A 31 -3.14 -0.77 9.59
C ASP A 31 -4.56 -0.24 9.45
N VAL A 32 -5.11 -0.39 8.25
CA VAL A 32 -6.50 -0.04 7.94
C VAL A 32 -7.16 -1.27 7.35
N ASP A 33 -8.23 -1.74 7.99
CA ASP A 33 -9.01 -2.86 7.48
C ASP A 33 -10.08 -2.37 6.52
N ILE A 34 -10.07 -2.93 5.31
CA ILE A 34 -11.11 -2.72 4.30
C ILE A 34 -12.00 -3.95 4.32
N VAL A 35 -13.26 -3.78 4.72
CA VAL A 35 -14.23 -4.87 4.83
C VAL A 35 -14.75 -5.20 3.44
N LEU A 36 -14.75 -6.49 3.11
CA LEU A 36 -15.29 -7.00 1.86
C LEU A 36 -16.73 -7.45 2.08
N GLN A 37 -17.62 -7.05 1.18
CA GLN A 37 -19.04 -7.40 1.27
C GLN A 37 -19.39 -8.48 0.25
N PRO A 38 -20.27 -9.42 0.61
CA PRO A 38 -20.70 -10.45 -0.34
C PRO A 38 -21.59 -9.85 -1.42
N LYS A 39 -21.38 -10.29 -2.65
CA LYS A 39 -22.23 -9.90 -3.78
C LYS A 39 -22.40 -11.09 -4.73
N GLN A 40 -23.65 -11.46 -4.95
CA GLN A 40 -23.99 -12.55 -5.86
C GLN A 40 -23.97 -12.03 -7.29
N LEU A 41 -22.88 -12.31 -8.02
CA LEU A 41 -22.70 -11.87 -9.40
C LEU A 41 -22.96 -13.00 -10.40
N PHE A 42 -22.68 -14.23 -10.02
CA PHE A 42 -22.80 -15.38 -10.89
C PHE A 42 -23.74 -16.40 -10.27
N LYS A 43 -24.79 -16.75 -11.02
CA LYS A 43 -25.77 -17.73 -10.57
C LYS A 43 -25.09 -19.07 -10.29
N ASP A 44 -25.53 -19.75 -9.24
CA ASP A 44 -25.05 -21.07 -8.85
C ASP A 44 -23.57 -21.12 -8.39
N ASN A 45 -22.98 -19.95 -8.11
CA ASN A 45 -21.63 -19.82 -7.55
C ASN A 45 -21.70 -19.15 -6.19
N PRO A 46 -20.69 -19.34 -5.34
CA PRO A 46 -20.57 -18.56 -4.12
C PRO A 46 -20.49 -17.06 -4.44
N PRO A 47 -20.98 -16.19 -3.56
CA PRO A 47 -20.89 -14.76 -3.78
C PRO A 47 -19.42 -14.30 -3.79
N LEU A 48 -19.12 -13.33 -4.63
CA LEU A 48 -17.84 -12.65 -4.53
C LEU A 48 -17.85 -11.75 -3.30
N ARG A 49 -16.66 -11.46 -2.79
CA ARG A 49 -16.46 -10.54 -1.67
C ARG A 49 -15.67 -9.36 -2.20
N LEU A 50 -16.23 -8.19 -2.18
CA LEU A 50 -15.61 -7.00 -2.79
C LEU A 50 -15.96 -5.72 -2.05
N THR A 51 -15.18 -4.68 -2.34
CA THR A 51 -15.47 -3.32 -1.92
C THR A 51 -16.44 -2.66 -2.90
N ASP A 52 -16.89 -1.46 -2.55
CA ASP A 52 -17.48 -0.56 -3.54
C ASP A 52 -16.43 -0.21 -4.63
N ASN A 53 -16.91 0.32 -5.73
CA ASN A 53 -16.03 0.80 -6.80
C ASN A 53 -15.55 2.20 -6.43
N PHE A 54 -14.24 2.38 -6.35
CA PHE A 54 -13.63 3.68 -6.04
C PHE A 54 -13.03 4.28 -7.29
N ALA A 55 -13.11 5.61 -7.40
CA ALA A 55 -12.58 6.32 -8.54
C ALA A 55 -11.05 6.32 -8.52
N ALA A 56 -10.45 6.16 -9.70
CA ALA A 56 -9.01 6.24 -9.91
C ALA A 56 -8.76 7.04 -11.19
N SER A 57 -7.68 7.83 -11.21
CA SER A 57 -7.38 8.70 -12.36
C SER A 57 -6.39 8.08 -13.32
N TRP A 58 -5.40 7.33 -12.84
CA TRP A 58 -4.44 6.63 -13.67
C TRP A 58 -3.83 5.45 -12.90
N TYR A 59 -3.22 4.56 -13.64
CA TYR A 59 -2.38 3.52 -13.05
C TYR A 59 -1.13 3.33 -13.90
N ASN A 60 -0.07 2.81 -13.30
CA ASN A 60 1.07 2.30 -14.03
C ASN A 60 1.53 0.98 -13.44
N ILE A 61 2.25 0.23 -14.25
CA ILE A 61 2.92 -0.99 -13.84
C ILE A 61 4.40 -0.64 -13.81
N CYS A 62 5.02 -0.85 -12.65
CA CYS A 62 6.39 -0.43 -12.41
C CYS A 62 7.25 -1.64 -12.02
N TYR A 63 8.42 -1.76 -12.62
CA TYR A 63 9.42 -2.70 -12.15
C TYR A 63 10.52 -1.94 -11.44
N VAL A 64 10.69 -2.21 -10.14
CA VAL A 64 11.81 -1.67 -9.37
C VAL A 64 13.03 -2.50 -9.76
N PRO A 65 14.06 -1.90 -10.40
CA PRO A 65 15.17 -2.69 -10.94
C PRO A 65 16.07 -3.24 -9.84
N SER A 66 16.78 -4.30 -10.17
CA SER A 66 17.82 -4.83 -9.31
C SER A 66 18.86 -3.73 -9.05
N GLY A 67 19.35 -3.67 -7.83
CA GLY A 67 20.30 -2.63 -7.41
C GLY A 67 19.66 -1.37 -6.84
N MET A 68 18.35 -1.17 -7.01
CA MET A 68 17.65 -0.10 -6.34
C MET A 68 17.20 -0.59 -4.96
N HIS A 69 18.14 -0.63 -4.03
CA HIS A 69 17.89 -1.19 -2.71
C HIS A 69 17.05 -0.27 -1.82
N GLU A 70 17.35 1.01 -1.82
CA GLU A 70 16.71 1.99 -0.94
C GLU A 70 16.39 3.27 -1.69
N VAL A 71 15.17 3.76 -1.48
CA VAL A 71 14.78 5.11 -1.92
C VAL A 71 14.66 5.97 -0.67
N ASP A 72 15.48 7.01 -0.62
CA ASP A 72 15.56 7.95 0.50
C ASP A 72 14.25 8.73 0.68
N TRP A 73 14.15 9.53 1.71
CA TRP A 73 12.94 10.29 2.07
C TRP A 73 12.28 10.91 0.86
N HIS A 74 11.04 10.52 0.59
CA HIS A 74 10.27 11.00 -0.55
C HIS A 74 8.78 10.95 -0.26
N ASN A 75 8.02 11.75 -1.00
CA ASN A 75 6.57 11.80 -0.94
C ASN A 75 6.01 11.19 -2.23
N PRO A 76 4.88 10.47 -2.17
CA PRO A 76 4.19 10.11 -3.40
C PRO A 76 3.68 11.38 -4.10
N PRO A 77 3.58 11.39 -5.45
CA PRO A 77 3.14 12.58 -6.18
C PRO A 77 1.69 12.95 -5.90
N GLN A 78 0.91 11.98 -5.52
CA GLN A 78 -0.48 12.13 -5.08
C GLN A 78 -0.84 10.90 -4.26
N ARG A 79 -2.06 10.84 -3.76
CA ARG A 79 -2.52 9.70 -3.00
C ARG A 79 -2.55 8.45 -3.88
N LEU A 80 -1.84 7.40 -3.48
CA LEU A 80 -1.68 6.17 -4.26
C LEU A 80 -2.20 4.96 -3.50
N LEU A 81 -2.85 4.07 -4.25
CA LEU A 81 -3.01 2.67 -3.86
C LEU A 81 -1.88 1.90 -4.54
N VAL A 82 -1.04 1.21 -3.78
CA VAL A 82 0.13 0.51 -4.30
C VAL A 82 0.00 -0.97 -4.03
N LEU A 83 0.13 -1.78 -5.08
CA LEU A 83 0.02 -3.23 -5.03
C LEU A 83 1.41 -3.83 -5.25
N TRP A 84 1.93 -4.52 -4.24
CA TRP A 84 3.25 -5.13 -4.26
C TRP A 84 3.10 -6.57 -4.75
N LEU A 85 3.27 -6.80 -6.05
CA LEU A 85 2.97 -8.10 -6.65
C LEU A 85 4.04 -9.14 -6.37
N THR A 86 5.32 -8.73 -6.39
CA THR A 86 6.43 -9.64 -6.09
C THR A 86 7.38 -9.01 -5.07
N GLY A 87 8.06 -9.85 -4.31
CA GLY A 87 9.07 -9.41 -3.35
C GLY A 87 8.48 -8.70 -2.13
N GLU A 88 9.31 -8.57 -1.12
CA GLU A 88 8.97 -7.86 0.10
C GLU A 88 9.33 -6.38 -0.04
N VAL A 89 8.67 -5.54 0.75
CA VAL A 89 8.99 -4.11 0.83
C VAL A 89 9.08 -3.72 2.30
N GLU A 90 10.03 -2.86 2.63
CA GLU A 90 10.18 -2.29 3.95
C GLU A 90 10.01 -0.78 3.87
N PHE A 91 9.20 -0.23 4.78
CA PHE A 91 8.98 1.22 4.88
C PHE A 91 9.47 1.72 6.23
N GLU A 92 10.00 2.94 6.20
CA GLU A 92 10.36 3.68 7.41
C GLU A 92 9.72 5.06 7.35
N THR A 93 9.02 5.43 8.42
CA THR A 93 8.42 6.76 8.57
C THR A 93 9.22 7.62 9.55
N SER A 94 9.01 8.93 9.50
CA SER A 94 9.83 9.88 10.26
C SER A 94 9.64 9.78 11.78
N ASP A 95 8.57 9.12 12.22
CA ASP A 95 8.36 8.81 13.65
C ASP A 95 9.23 7.66 14.17
N GLY A 96 10.09 7.08 13.31
CA GLY A 96 10.96 5.96 13.64
C GLY A 96 10.36 4.58 13.48
N ASN A 97 9.11 4.49 13.01
CA ASN A 97 8.45 3.21 12.77
C ASN A 97 9.01 2.56 11.50
N VAL A 98 9.28 1.26 11.56
CA VAL A 98 9.75 0.47 10.42
C VAL A 98 8.85 -0.75 10.30
N ARG A 99 8.31 -0.97 9.10
CA ARG A 99 7.47 -2.15 8.80
C ARG A 99 7.91 -2.83 7.53
N ARG A 100 7.88 -4.14 7.55
CA ARG A 100 8.22 -5.00 6.41
C ARG A 100 6.98 -5.80 6.01
N LEU A 101 6.64 -5.75 4.72
CA LEU A 101 5.44 -6.37 4.17
C LEU A 101 5.80 -7.44 3.13
N PRO A 102 5.05 -8.55 3.10
CA PRO A 102 5.25 -9.59 2.10
C PRO A 102 4.69 -9.19 0.73
N ALA A 103 5.05 -9.94 -0.30
CA ALA A 103 4.39 -9.86 -1.60
C ALA A 103 2.87 -10.04 -1.44
N GLY A 104 2.09 -9.38 -2.28
CA GLY A 104 0.63 -9.37 -2.21
C GLY A 104 0.06 -8.31 -1.28
N SER A 105 0.90 -7.51 -0.63
CA SER A 105 0.44 -6.44 0.26
C SER A 105 -0.10 -5.25 -0.51
N VAL A 106 -1.08 -4.58 0.12
CA VAL A 106 -1.71 -3.36 -0.39
C VAL A 106 -1.32 -2.20 0.53
N VAL A 107 -0.82 -1.12 -0.06
CA VAL A 107 -0.38 0.06 0.67
C VAL A 107 -1.16 1.28 0.19
N LEU A 108 -1.65 2.07 1.14
CA LEU A 108 -2.23 3.39 0.88
C LEU A 108 -1.15 4.43 1.20
N ALA A 109 -0.51 4.96 0.16
CA ALA A 109 0.51 5.99 0.31
C ALA A 109 -0.18 7.35 0.25
N GLU A 110 -0.36 7.98 1.41
CA GLU A 110 -1.11 9.22 1.58
C GLU A 110 -0.26 10.38 2.11
N ASP A 111 1.02 10.16 2.30
CA ASP A 111 1.97 11.16 2.80
C ASP A 111 2.48 12.08 1.68
N THR A 112 1.52 12.72 1.00
CA THR A 112 1.81 13.64 -0.12
C THR A 112 2.47 14.94 0.34
N THR A 113 2.45 15.20 1.64
CA THR A 113 3.09 16.33 2.30
C THR A 113 3.92 15.83 3.48
N GLY A 114 4.69 16.74 4.09
CA GLY A 114 5.50 16.39 5.24
C GLY A 114 6.82 15.71 4.87
N LYS A 115 7.37 14.97 5.82
CA LYS A 115 8.72 14.39 5.71
C LYS A 115 8.84 13.20 4.76
N GLY A 116 7.70 12.59 4.37
CA GLY A 116 7.72 11.43 3.49
C GLY A 116 8.15 10.15 4.21
N HIS A 117 8.56 9.19 3.41
CA HIS A 117 8.99 7.87 3.92
C HIS A 117 10.20 7.36 3.12
N ILE A 118 10.88 6.39 3.71
CA ILE A 118 11.93 5.61 3.04
C ILE A 118 11.29 4.29 2.62
N SER A 119 11.64 3.80 1.44
CA SER A 119 11.26 2.45 1.01
C SER A 119 12.51 1.64 0.68
N ARG A 120 12.50 0.34 1.06
CA ARG A 120 13.58 -0.59 0.79
C ARG A 120 13.05 -1.77 0.01
N HIS A 121 13.79 -2.14 -1.01
CA HIS A 121 13.37 -3.11 -2.02
C HIS A 121 14.34 -4.29 -2.09
N PRO A 122 13.87 -5.46 -2.56
CA PRO A 122 14.75 -6.62 -2.68
C PRO A 122 15.82 -6.41 -3.76
N PRO A 123 17.02 -6.97 -3.58
CA PRO A 123 18.13 -6.78 -4.53
C PRO A 123 17.84 -7.32 -5.93
N GLU A 124 16.98 -8.31 -6.06
CA GLU A 124 16.59 -8.89 -7.35
C GLU A 124 15.58 -8.06 -8.14
N GLY A 125 15.04 -7.02 -7.54
CA GLY A 125 13.97 -6.22 -8.14
C GLY A 125 12.58 -6.69 -7.75
N GLN A 126 11.55 -5.95 -8.17
CA GLN A 126 10.18 -6.31 -7.81
C GLN A 126 9.15 -5.63 -8.72
N LEU A 127 8.03 -6.29 -8.90
CA LEU A 127 6.92 -5.80 -9.72
C LEU A 127 5.88 -5.13 -8.83
N VAL A 128 5.48 -3.92 -9.20
CA VAL A 128 4.57 -3.06 -8.41
C VAL A 128 3.55 -2.42 -9.34
N VAL A 129 2.34 -2.23 -8.85
CA VAL A 129 1.31 -1.44 -9.53
C VAL A 129 0.98 -0.23 -8.69
N HIS A 130 1.04 0.96 -9.28
CA HIS A 130 0.59 2.21 -8.67
C HIS A 130 -0.76 2.59 -9.25
N VAL A 131 -1.71 2.92 -8.39
CA VAL A 131 -3.01 3.41 -8.79
C VAL A 131 -3.25 4.76 -8.12
N ALA A 132 -3.44 5.80 -8.91
CA ALA A 132 -3.73 7.13 -8.39
C ALA A 132 -5.19 7.21 -8.01
N ILE A 133 -5.46 7.44 -6.75
CA ILE A 133 -6.80 7.50 -6.20
C ILE A 133 -7.16 8.92 -5.79
N ALA A 134 -8.45 9.21 -5.75
CA ALA A 134 -8.93 10.54 -5.37
C ALA A 134 -8.53 10.88 -3.93
N ASP A 135 -8.33 12.17 -3.67
CA ASP A 135 -8.11 12.65 -2.31
C ASP A 135 -9.30 12.31 -1.42
N ARG A 136 -9.03 12.09 -0.13
CA ARG A 136 -10.10 11.88 0.82
C ARG A 136 -10.98 13.13 0.86
N GLN A 137 -12.28 12.92 0.78
CA GLN A 137 -13.23 14.00 1.02
C GLN A 137 -13.29 14.28 2.51
N SER A 138 -13.11 15.55 2.86
CA SER A 138 -13.22 16.00 4.25
C SER A 138 -14.66 16.07 4.69
#